data_d27999ef7c17b4a30c37c92843008bd2
#
_entry.id   d27999ef7c17b4a30c37c92843008bd2
#
_cell.length_a   1.000
_cell.length_b   1.000
_cell.length_c   1.000
_cell.angle_alpha   90.00
_cell.angle_beta   90.00
_cell.angle_gamma   90.00
#
_symmetry.space_group_name_H-M   'P 1'
#
loop_
_entity.id
_entity.type
_entity.pdbx_description
1 polymer ?
#
loop_
_entity_poly.entity_id
_entity_poly.type
_entity_poly.pdbx_seq_one_letter_code
_entity_poly.pdbx_strand_id
1 'polypeptide(L)'
;MITFSNKTTRENYLYEIEGVRISGDVDYNDTSFWASMSIAVGDEVGYGNINQDGSININGLKAEALEVASQSVKAFYEELKTALSK
;
A
#
# COMPACT_ATOMS: atom_id res chain seq x y z
N MET A 1 -9.76 -3.43 4.77
CA MET A 1 -9.08 -4.32 5.72
C MET A 1 -7.84 -4.92 5.08
N ILE A 2 -6.76 -4.96 5.82
CA ILE A 2 -5.50 -5.50 5.34
C ILE A 2 -5.38 -6.97 5.73
N THR A 3 -5.03 -7.81 4.77
CA THR A 3 -4.83 -9.24 5.01
C THR A 3 -3.35 -9.59 4.81
N PHE A 4 -2.74 -10.19 5.82
CA PHE A 4 -1.36 -10.66 5.76
C PHE A 4 -1.37 -12.18 5.60
N SER A 5 -0.51 -12.68 4.71
CA SER A 5 -0.45 -14.11 4.43
C SER A 5 0.81 -14.80 4.97
N ASN A 6 1.80 -14.05 5.37
CA ASN A 6 3.02 -14.57 6.01
C ASN A 6 3.34 -13.77 7.25
N LYS A 7 3.79 -14.45 8.29
CA LYS A 7 4.15 -13.78 9.55
C LYS A 7 5.65 -13.84 9.77
N THR A 8 6.35 -13.06 8.96
CA THR A 8 7.79 -12.85 9.07
C THR A 8 8.03 -11.36 9.08
N THR A 9 9.26 -10.91 8.98
CA THR A 9 9.54 -9.48 8.84
C THR A 9 9.16 -8.96 7.46
N ARG A 10 8.82 -9.84 6.53
CA ARG A 10 8.23 -9.49 5.25
C ARG A 10 6.90 -10.21 5.13
N GLU A 11 5.84 -9.48 4.88
CA GLU A 11 4.50 -10.04 4.73
C GLU A 11 3.89 -9.61 3.40
N ASN A 12 3.13 -10.51 2.79
CA ASN A 12 2.32 -10.18 1.64
C ASN A 12 0.99 -9.62 2.15
N TYR A 13 0.44 -8.68 1.41
CA TYR A 13 -0.81 -8.04 1.83
C TYR A 13 -1.73 -7.82 0.64
N LEU A 14 -3.00 -7.64 0.95
CA LEU A 14 -4.02 -7.21 0.01
C LEU A 14 -4.92 -6.22 0.72
N TYR A 15 -5.13 -5.08 0.10
CA TYR A 15 -6.00 -4.04 0.63
C TYR A 15 -6.97 -3.61 -0.47
N GLU A 16 -8.26 -3.62 -0.17
CA GLU A 16 -9.28 -3.25 -1.13
C GLU A 16 -10.17 -2.16 -0.54
N ILE A 17 -10.42 -1.12 -1.31
CA ILE A 17 -11.28 -0.02 -0.91
C ILE A 17 -11.92 0.60 -2.16
N GLU A 18 -13.24 0.59 -2.22
CA GLU A 18 -14.04 1.31 -3.22
C GLU A 18 -13.52 1.19 -4.66
N GLY A 19 -13.27 -0.03 -5.11
CA GLY A 19 -12.83 -0.28 -6.49
C GLY A 19 -11.34 -0.14 -6.70
N VAL A 20 -10.58 0.10 -5.65
CA VAL A 20 -9.12 0.14 -5.71
C VAL A 20 -8.56 -1.09 -5.00
N ARG A 21 -7.60 -1.74 -5.64
CA ARG A 21 -6.92 -2.89 -5.03
C ARG A 21 -5.43 -2.59 -4.94
N ILE A 22 -4.89 -2.70 -3.74
CA ILE A 22 -3.47 -2.50 -3.49
C ILE A 22 -2.90 -3.79 -2.92
N SER A 23 -1.87 -4.32 -3.56
CA SER A 23 -1.25 -5.57 -3.12
C SER A 23 0.26 -5.49 -3.27
N GLY A 24 0.97 -6.35 -2.57
CA GLY A 24 2.42 -6.43 -2.64
C GLY A 24 3.02 -6.94 -1.35
N ASP A 25 4.21 -6.46 -1.06
CA ASP A 25 4.96 -6.87 0.12
C ASP A 25 5.24 -5.69 1.02
N VAL A 26 5.23 -5.93 2.31
CA VAL A 26 5.69 -4.96 3.31
C VAL A 26 6.80 -5.60 4.12
N ASP A 27 7.89 -4.85 4.28
CA ASP A 27 8.98 -5.19 5.18
C ASP A 27 8.91 -4.26 6.38
N TYR A 28 9.14 -4.76 7.56
CA TYR A 28 9.05 -3.93 8.74
C TYR A 28 10.01 -4.39 9.82
N ASN A 29 10.31 -3.47 10.72
CA ASN A 29 11.08 -3.74 11.93
C ASN A 29 10.42 -3.00 13.10
N ASP A 30 11.10 -2.91 14.24
CA ASP A 30 10.52 -2.35 15.46
C ASP A 30 10.15 -0.87 15.36
N THR A 31 10.75 -0.15 14.43
CA THR A 31 10.62 1.31 14.38
C THR A 31 10.03 1.85 13.08
N SER A 32 10.05 1.05 12.01
CA SER A 32 9.62 1.54 10.71
C SER A 32 9.19 0.40 9.80
N PHE A 33 8.62 0.77 8.67
CA PHE A 33 8.27 -0.19 7.62
C PHE A 33 8.42 0.46 6.26
N TRP A 34 8.52 -0.36 5.23
CA TRP A 34 8.50 0.08 3.84
C TRP A 34 7.76 -0.98 3.03
N ALA A 35 7.06 -0.55 2.02
CA ALA A 35 6.17 -1.43 1.27
C ALA A 35 6.31 -1.17 -0.23
N SER A 36 6.18 -2.24 -1.02
CA SER A 36 6.00 -2.12 -2.45
C SER A 36 4.54 -2.40 -2.78
N MET A 37 4.02 -1.74 -3.80
CA MET A 37 2.60 -1.80 -4.14
C MET A 37 2.38 -2.02 -5.61
N SER A 38 1.37 -2.82 -5.91
CA SER A 38 0.72 -2.85 -7.21
C SER A 38 -0.68 -2.30 -6.98
N ILE A 39 -1.06 -1.28 -7.71
CA ILE A 39 -2.31 -0.56 -7.49
C ILE A 39 -3.21 -0.70 -8.71
N ALA A 40 -4.37 -1.28 -8.54
CA ALA A 40 -5.35 -1.44 -9.61
C ALA A 40 -6.53 -0.51 -9.36
N VAL A 41 -6.81 0.37 -10.31
CA VAL A 41 -7.94 1.29 -10.25
C VAL A 41 -8.75 1.09 -11.53
N GLY A 42 -9.84 0.34 -11.43
CA GLY A 42 -10.60 -0.03 -12.62
C GLY A 42 -9.73 -0.82 -13.59
N ASP A 43 -9.56 -0.32 -14.80
CA ASP A 43 -8.76 -0.96 -15.84
C ASP A 43 -7.30 -0.51 -15.84
N GLU A 44 -6.94 0.43 -14.97
CA GLU A 44 -5.58 0.94 -14.92
C GLU A 44 -4.79 0.29 -13.80
N VAL A 45 -3.52 0.01 -14.07
CA VAL A 45 -2.62 -0.58 -13.07
C VAL A 45 -1.38 0.30 -12.96
N GLY A 46 -1.06 0.66 -11.74
CA GLY A 46 0.15 1.41 -11.44
C GLY A 46 0.96 0.71 -10.38
N TYR A 47 2.09 1.29 -10.07
CA TYR A 47 3.03 0.74 -9.08
C TYR A 47 3.47 1.85 -8.15
N GLY A 48 3.76 1.50 -6.93
CA GLY A 48 4.21 2.48 -5.97
C GLY A 48 4.99 1.86 -4.84
N ASN A 49 5.42 2.72 -3.94
CA ASN A 49 6.09 2.26 -2.74
C ASN A 49 5.93 3.29 -1.63
N ILE A 50 6.02 2.78 -0.41
CA ILE A 50 6.06 3.59 0.80
C ILE A 50 7.45 3.41 1.39
N ASN A 51 8.15 4.52 1.61
CA ASN A 51 9.50 4.50 2.16
C ASN A 51 9.46 4.56 3.68
N GLN A 52 10.58 4.24 4.30
CA GLN A 52 10.69 4.22 5.77
C GLN A 52 10.35 5.56 6.41
N ASP A 53 10.60 6.65 5.72
CA ASP A 53 10.33 7.99 6.24
C ASP A 53 8.87 8.42 6.05
N GLY A 54 8.04 7.54 5.48
CA GLY A 54 6.63 7.83 5.24
C GLY A 54 6.33 8.46 3.89
N SER A 55 7.35 8.70 3.06
CA SER A 55 7.11 9.24 1.73
C SER A 55 6.51 8.16 0.83
N ILE A 56 5.64 8.57 -0.06
CA ILE A 56 4.88 7.68 -0.94
C ILE A 56 5.12 8.07 -2.38
N ASN A 57 5.46 7.09 -3.22
CA ASN A 57 5.62 7.28 -4.65
C ASN A 57 4.59 6.41 -5.38
N ILE A 58 3.98 6.97 -6.43
CA ILE A 58 3.02 6.25 -7.27
C ILE A 58 3.35 6.57 -8.72
N ASN A 59 3.46 5.53 -9.55
CA ASN A 59 3.79 5.65 -10.96
C ASN A 59 2.83 4.82 -11.80
N GLY A 60 2.66 5.22 -13.05
CA GLY A 60 1.90 4.43 -14.03
C GLY A 60 0.42 4.71 -14.08
N LEU A 61 -0.10 5.56 -13.22
CA LEU A 61 -1.50 5.96 -13.21
C LEU A 61 -1.65 7.37 -13.73
N LYS A 62 -2.79 7.65 -14.34
CA LYS A 62 -3.07 8.94 -14.98
C LYS A 62 -4.21 9.66 -14.30
N ALA A 63 -4.12 10.98 -14.27
CA ALA A 63 -5.21 11.89 -13.92
C ALA A 63 -6.10 11.39 -12.77
N GLU A 64 -7.36 11.05 -13.08
CA GLU A 64 -8.33 10.65 -12.07
C GLU A 64 -7.93 9.38 -11.34
N ALA A 65 -7.36 8.40 -12.05
CA ALA A 65 -6.91 7.16 -11.41
C ALA A 65 -5.81 7.44 -10.40
N LEU A 66 -4.88 8.33 -10.73
CA LEU A 66 -3.82 8.72 -9.80
C LEU A 66 -4.39 9.40 -8.56
N GLU A 67 -5.37 10.27 -8.73
CA GLU A 67 -5.99 10.95 -7.60
C GLU A 67 -6.69 9.97 -6.66
N VAL A 68 -7.48 9.06 -7.22
CA VAL A 68 -8.16 8.02 -6.43
C VAL A 68 -7.15 7.13 -5.73
N ALA A 69 -6.11 6.71 -6.44
CA ALA A 69 -5.05 5.88 -5.88
C ALA A 69 -4.33 6.59 -4.74
N SER A 70 -4.04 7.87 -4.89
CA SER A 70 -3.36 8.64 -3.84
C SER A 70 -4.17 8.65 -2.55
N GLN A 71 -5.47 8.86 -2.65
CA GLN A 71 -6.34 8.85 -1.48
C GLN A 71 -6.39 7.46 -0.85
N SER A 72 -6.51 6.44 -1.68
CA SER A 72 -6.58 5.05 -1.20
C SER A 72 -5.27 4.61 -0.55
N VAL A 73 -4.14 5.02 -1.12
CA VAL A 73 -2.82 4.70 -0.55
C VAL A 73 -2.63 5.40 0.79
N LYS A 74 -3.13 6.61 0.95
CA LYS A 74 -3.06 7.29 2.25
C LYS A 74 -3.85 6.54 3.31
N ALA A 75 -5.05 6.07 2.97
CA ALA A 75 -5.86 5.28 3.89
C ALA A 75 -5.17 3.96 4.22
N PHE A 76 -4.59 3.30 3.21
CA PHE A 76 -3.82 2.09 3.39
C PHE A 76 -2.63 2.32 4.33
N TYR A 77 -1.91 3.41 4.14
CA TYR A 77 -0.75 3.75 4.96
C TYR A 77 -1.15 3.88 6.44
N GLU A 78 -2.25 4.57 6.72
CA GLU A 78 -2.71 4.72 8.10
C GLU A 78 -3.13 3.39 8.71
N GLU A 79 -3.82 2.55 7.96
CA GLU A 79 -4.17 1.21 8.44
C GLU A 79 -2.93 0.36 8.68
N LEU A 80 -1.96 0.46 7.78
CA LEU A 80 -0.74 -0.31 7.88
C LEU A 80 0.07 0.08 9.12
N LYS A 81 0.16 1.37 9.39
CA LYS A 81 0.80 1.85 10.62
C LYS A 81 0.15 1.23 11.85
N THR A 82 -1.16 1.22 11.89
CA THR A 82 -1.90 0.66 13.01
C THR A 82 -1.67 -0.85 13.11
N ALA A 83 -1.71 -1.54 11.98
CA ALA A 83 -1.56 -2.99 11.95
C ALA A 83 -0.17 -3.45 12.40
N LEU A 84 0.86 -2.66 12.09
CA LEU A 84 2.25 -3.02 12.40
C LEU A 84 2.77 -2.45 13.71
N SER A 85 2.02 -1.60 14.37
CA SER A 85 2.46 -0.90 15.59
C SER A 85 2.08 -1.64 16.87
N LYS A 86 2.20 -2.92 16.87
CA LYS A 86 1.84 -3.72 18.05
C LYS A 86 3.02 -4.08 18.91
#